data_cbfd7ddddf6030aafd79d249b78ff96e
#
_entry.id   cbfd7ddddf6030aafd79d249b78ff96e
#
_cell.length_a   1.000
_cell.length_b   1.000
_cell.length_c   1.000
_cell.angle_alpha   90.00
_cell.angle_beta   90.00
_cell.angle_gamma   90.00
#
_symmetry.space_group_name_H-M   'P 1'
#
loop_
_entity.id
_entity.type
_entity.pdbx_description
1 polymer ?
#
loop_
_entity_poly.entity_id
_entity_poly.type
_entity_poly.pdbx_seq_one_letter_code
_entity_poly.pdbx_strand_id
1 'polypeptide(L)'
;MQKLRPDMNIGQNIPVLRHHKNLTQDATVAKLNLMGIEITKSTYAKLETNRMNVKVSELIALSIIFSCSMEDFFAGLKNEFIKYMHREMT
;
A
#
# COMPACT_ATOMS: atom_id res chain seq x y z
N MET A 1 -20.79 -3.66 -20.07
CA MET A 1 -20.58 -3.25 -19.32
C MET A 1 -19.64 -2.63 -18.99
N GLN A 2 -19.42 -2.32 -18.77
CA GLN A 2 -18.61 -1.83 -18.42
C GLN A 2 -18.10 -1.69 -17.33
N LYS A 3 -17.33 -1.69 -17.23
CA LYS A 3 -16.75 -1.60 -16.20
C LYS A 3 -16.45 -0.29 -15.77
N LEU A 4 -16.53 -0.01 -14.70
CA LEU A 4 -16.18 1.25 -14.17
C LEU A 4 -14.70 1.32 -14.02
N ARG A 5 -14.18 2.39 -13.47
CA ARG A 5 -12.76 2.46 -13.30
C ARG A 5 -12.30 1.39 -12.32
N PRO A 6 -11.09 0.90 -12.49
CA PRO A 6 -10.56 -0.13 -11.60
C PRO A 6 -10.33 0.43 -10.20
N ASP A 7 -10.34 -0.44 -9.23
CA ASP A 7 -9.94 -0.07 -7.89
C ASP A 7 -8.47 0.23 -7.90
N MET A 8 -8.10 1.37 -7.38
CA MET A 8 -6.71 1.75 -7.27
C MET A 8 -6.20 1.34 -5.91
N ASN A 9 -5.04 0.75 -5.88
CA ASN A 9 -4.52 0.18 -4.66
C ASN A 9 -3.06 0.54 -4.50
N ILE A 10 -2.67 0.84 -3.28
CA ILE A 10 -1.31 1.27 -2.98
C ILE A 10 -0.42 0.11 -2.57
N GLY A 11 -0.96 -1.11 -2.53
CA GLY A 11 -0.22 -2.26 -2.03
C GLY A 11 1.12 -2.47 -2.72
N GLN A 12 1.18 -2.23 -4.02
CA GLN A 12 2.41 -2.44 -4.77
C GLN A 12 3.51 -1.46 -4.35
N ASN A 13 3.17 -0.34 -3.74
CA ASN A 13 4.17 0.63 -3.28
C ASN A 13 4.71 0.28 -1.91
N ILE A 14 4.00 -0.55 -1.16
CA ILE A 14 4.43 -0.89 0.20
C ILE A 14 5.74 -1.66 0.22
N PRO A 15 5.91 -2.74 -0.57
CA PRO A 15 7.19 -3.45 -0.55
C PRO A 15 8.36 -2.61 -1.05
N VAL A 16 8.11 -1.66 -1.95
CA VAL A 16 9.18 -0.78 -2.42
C VAL A 16 9.69 0.04 -1.24
N LEU A 17 8.78 0.65 -0.48
CA LEU A 17 9.16 1.47 0.67
C LEU A 17 9.78 0.61 1.76
N ARG A 18 9.25 -0.60 1.97
CA ARG A 18 9.80 -1.52 2.94
C ARG A 18 11.25 -1.88 2.60
N HIS A 19 11.50 -2.20 1.34
CA HIS A 19 12.85 -2.56 0.90
C HIS A 19 13.83 -1.40 1.04
N HIS A 20 13.37 -0.16 0.83
CA HIS A 20 14.23 1.00 1.03
C HIS A 20 14.70 1.11 2.47
N LYS A 21 13.96 0.56 3.41
CA LYS A 21 14.36 0.57 4.82
C LYS A 21 15.04 -0.73 5.22
N ASN A 22 15.27 -1.62 4.27
CA ASN A 22 15.92 -2.90 4.52
C ASN A 22 15.18 -3.74 5.56
N LEU A 23 13.85 -3.69 5.52
CA LEU A 23 13.03 -4.46 6.45
C LEU A 23 12.42 -5.65 5.74
N THR A 24 12.36 -6.78 6.47
CA THR A 24 11.63 -7.96 6.01
C THR A 24 10.15 -7.78 6.34
N GLN A 25 9.31 -8.63 5.75
CA GLN A 25 7.90 -8.65 6.12
C GLN A 25 7.73 -9.00 7.59
N ASP A 26 8.50 -9.97 8.08
CA ASP A 26 8.42 -10.37 9.50
C ASP A 26 8.75 -9.19 10.42
N ALA A 27 9.81 -8.47 10.12
CA ALA A 27 10.21 -7.33 10.93
C ALA A 27 9.15 -6.23 10.92
N THR A 28 8.54 -6.01 9.75
CA THR A 28 7.51 -4.99 9.61
C THR A 28 6.28 -5.37 10.42
N VAL A 29 5.86 -6.63 10.34
CA VAL A 29 4.72 -7.11 11.12
C VAL A 29 4.98 -6.97 12.62
N ALA A 30 6.21 -7.31 13.05
CA ALA A 30 6.55 -7.18 14.47
C ALA A 30 6.43 -5.72 14.93
N LYS A 31 6.89 -4.78 14.09
CA LYS A 31 6.79 -3.36 14.42
C LYS A 31 5.34 -2.88 14.46
N LEU A 32 4.51 -3.36 13.52
CA LEU A 32 3.09 -3.02 13.53
C LEU A 32 2.42 -3.53 14.80
N ASN A 33 2.74 -4.77 15.19
CA ASN A 33 2.16 -5.34 16.41
C ASN A 33 2.56 -4.52 17.64
N LEU A 34 3.79 -4.05 17.69
CA LEU A 34 4.24 -3.21 18.80
C LEU A 34 3.50 -1.89 18.87
N MET A 35 3.00 -1.42 17.74
CA MET A 35 2.23 -0.18 17.69
C MET A 35 0.74 -0.41 17.93
N GLY A 36 0.36 -1.62 18.30
CA GLY A 36 -1.03 -1.93 18.62
C GLY A 36 -1.86 -2.39 17.45
N ILE A 37 -1.25 -2.61 16.30
CA ILE A 37 -1.96 -3.09 15.13
C ILE A 37 -1.79 -4.60 15.06
N GLU A 38 -2.90 -5.32 15.30
CA GLU A 38 -2.87 -6.78 15.29
C GLU A 38 -3.04 -7.27 13.88
N ILE A 39 -1.95 -7.74 13.31
CA ILE A 39 -1.94 -8.24 11.95
C ILE A 39 -0.98 -9.41 11.87
N THR A 40 -1.36 -10.42 11.10
CA THR A 40 -0.47 -11.57 10.88
C THR A 40 0.38 -11.33 9.64
N LYS A 41 1.44 -12.12 9.50
CA LYS A 41 2.27 -12.04 8.29
C LYS A 41 1.46 -12.35 7.05
N SER A 42 0.56 -13.34 7.15
CA SER A 42 -0.28 -13.73 6.03
C SER A 42 -1.15 -12.57 5.57
N THR A 43 -1.78 -11.89 6.51
CA THR A 43 -2.63 -10.74 6.18
C THR A 43 -1.80 -9.59 5.65
N TYR A 44 -0.64 -9.33 6.26
CA TYR A 44 0.24 -8.28 5.78
C TYR A 44 0.68 -8.53 4.34
N ALA A 45 1.02 -9.79 4.02
CA ALA A 45 1.43 -10.13 2.67
C ALA A 45 0.32 -9.83 1.65
N LYS A 46 -0.94 -9.99 2.07
CA LYS A 46 -2.06 -9.67 1.19
C LYS A 46 -2.15 -8.18 0.92
N LEU A 47 -1.74 -7.34 1.87
CA LEU A 47 -1.68 -5.90 1.64
C LEU A 47 -0.67 -5.58 0.53
N GLU A 48 0.48 -6.23 0.56
CA GLU A 48 1.55 -5.96 -0.41
C GLU A 48 1.22 -6.47 -1.81
N THR A 49 0.27 -7.40 -1.92
CA THR A 49 -0.10 -7.98 -3.21
C THR A 49 -1.45 -7.48 -3.70
N ASN A 50 -1.97 -6.43 -3.10
CA ASN A 50 -3.25 -5.82 -3.50
C ASN A 50 -4.44 -6.75 -3.32
N ARG A 51 -4.33 -7.74 -2.44
CA ARG A 51 -5.44 -8.64 -2.18
C ARG A 51 -6.31 -8.21 -1.01
N MET A 52 -5.90 -7.16 -0.31
CA MET A 52 -6.66 -6.55 0.77
C MET A 52 -6.42 -5.06 0.76
N ASN A 53 -7.44 -4.30 1.15
CA ASN A 53 -7.30 -2.86 1.25
C ASN A 53 -6.53 -2.50 2.51
N VAL A 54 -5.70 -1.47 2.41
CA VAL A 54 -4.93 -0.98 3.54
C VAL A 54 -5.81 -0.04 4.33
N LYS A 55 -5.89 -0.25 5.65
CA LYS A 55 -6.63 0.66 6.52
C LYS A 55 -5.81 1.91 6.77
N VAL A 56 -6.51 3.02 7.04
CA VAL A 56 -5.82 4.28 7.29
C VAL A 56 -4.84 4.16 8.45
N SER A 57 -5.25 3.47 9.53
CA SER A 57 -4.35 3.29 10.68
C SER A 57 -3.09 2.52 10.30
N GLU A 58 -3.25 1.50 9.44
CA GLU A 58 -2.10 0.74 8.97
C GLU A 58 -1.18 1.61 8.14
N LEU A 59 -1.76 2.46 7.31
CA LEU A 59 -0.97 3.33 6.45
C LEU A 59 -0.16 4.32 7.28
N ILE A 60 -0.78 4.91 8.29
CA ILE A 60 -0.10 5.84 9.18
C ILE A 60 1.06 5.13 9.89
N ALA A 61 0.79 3.93 10.42
CA ALA A 61 1.81 3.17 11.12
C ALA A 61 2.97 2.82 10.19
N LEU A 62 2.66 2.39 8.98
CA LEU A 62 3.70 2.05 8.00
C LEU A 62 4.54 3.26 7.62
N SER A 63 3.92 4.44 7.53
CA SER A 63 4.67 5.65 7.20
C SER A 63 5.71 5.94 8.28
N ILE A 64 5.36 5.68 9.53
CA ILE A 64 6.28 5.86 10.65
C ILE A 64 7.39 4.81 10.59
N ILE A 65 7.01 3.55 10.39
CA ILE A 65 7.98 2.45 10.35
C ILE A 65 8.97 2.64 9.21
N PHE A 66 8.48 3.05 8.04
CA PHE A 66 9.33 3.22 6.86
C PHE A 66 9.97 4.60 6.79
N SER A 67 9.63 5.50 7.72
CA SER A 67 10.15 6.88 7.73
C SER A 67 9.91 7.57 6.39
N CYS A 68 8.70 7.45 5.89
CA CYS A 68 8.33 8.06 4.60
C CYS A 68 7.07 8.90 4.78
N SER A 69 6.73 9.67 3.75
CA SER A 69 5.53 10.48 3.79
C SER A 69 4.34 9.64 3.34
N MET A 70 3.15 10.10 3.68
CA MET A 70 1.93 9.43 3.22
C MET A 70 1.85 9.45 1.70
N GLU A 71 2.35 10.51 1.08
CA GLU A 71 2.32 10.62 -0.37
C GLU A 71 3.13 9.54 -1.06
N ASP A 72 4.18 9.06 -0.41
CA ASP A 72 5.03 8.04 -1.02
C ASP A 72 4.27 6.76 -1.33
N PHE A 73 3.20 6.48 -0.57
CA PHE A 73 2.39 5.30 -0.82
C PHE A 73 1.56 5.42 -2.09
N PHE A 74 1.37 6.63 -2.59
CA PHE A 74 0.52 6.89 -3.74
C PHE A 74 1.32 7.16 -5.02
N ALA A 75 2.61 6.87 -4.98
CA ALA A 75 3.49 7.12 -6.13
C ALA A 75 2.95 6.40 -7.36
N GLY A 76 2.86 7.14 -8.46
CA GLY A 76 2.42 6.58 -9.73
C GLY A 76 0.92 6.48 -9.93
N LEU A 77 0.15 6.57 -8.85
CA LEU A 77 -1.30 6.35 -8.97
C LEU A 77 -2.00 7.47 -9.72
N LYS A 78 -1.54 8.70 -9.55
CA LYS A 78 -2.16 9.81 -10.26
C LYS A 78 -2.01 9.64 -11.76
N ASN A 79 -0.82 9.26 -12.21
CA ASN A 79 -0.58 9.05 -13.63
C ASN A 79 -1.38 7.86 -14.14
N GLU A 80 -1.50 6.82 -13.35
CA GLU A 80 -2.28 5.66 -13.72
C GLU A 80 -3.75 6.04 -13.90
N PHE A 81 -4.27 6.84 -12.99
CA PHE A 81 -5.65 7.29 -13.05
C PHE A 81 -5.89 8.17 -14.28
N ILE A 82 -4.94 9.06 -14.59
CA ILE A 82 -5.04 9.92 -15.75
C ILE A 82 -5.09 9.09 -17.03
N LYS A 83 -4.25 8.06 -17.12
CA LYS A 83 -4.27 7.17 -18.27
C LYS A 83 -5.61 6.46 -18.41
N TYR A 84 -6.15 6.01 -17.28
CA TYR A 84 -7.44 5.35 -17.29
C TYR A 84 -8.53 6.30 -17.80
N MET A 85 -8.52 7.54 -17.31
CA MET A 85 -9.50 8.53 -17.74
C MET A 85 -9.42 8.78 -19.24
N HIS A 86 -8.21 8.87 -19.78
CA HIS A 86 -8.04 9.11 -21.21
C HIS A 86 -8.65 7.98 -22.02
N ARG A 87 -8.43 6.74 -21.59
CA ARG A 87 -9.01 5.60 -22.29
C ARG A 87 -10.52 5.61 -22.25
N GLU A 88 -11.08 6.01 -21.10
CA GLU A 88 -12.54 6.02 -20.95
C GLU A 88 -13.18 7.13 -21.72
N MET A 89 -12.44 8.18 -22.02
CA MET A 89 -12.98 9.33 -22.72
C MET A 89 -12.84 9.23 -24.24
N THR A 90 -12.14 8.23 -24.72
CA THR A 90 -12.00 7.99 -26.14
C THR A 90 -12.85 6.82 -26.58
#